data_91a04fa6e0babfdae659901f7f4d4149
#
_entry.id   91a04fa6e0babfdae659901f7f4d4149
#
_cell.length_a   1.000
_cell.length_b   1.000
_cell.length_c   1.000
_cell.angle_alpha   90.00
_cell.angle_beta   90.00
_cell.angle_gamma   90.00
#
_symmetry.space_group_name_H-M   'P 1'
#
loop_
_entity.id
_entity.type
_entity.pdbx_description
1 polymer ?
#
loop_
_entity_poly.entity_id
_entity_poly.type
_entity_poly.pdbx_seq_one_letter_code
_entity_poly.pdbx_strand_id
1 'polypeptide(L)'
;MTPEPYARAAVRRPASIKDVAAAAGVSATTVSHVLSGNRPVNEHTAARVRSVVSRLGYVPASLARSLQAGSTSVIGLLIPDISNTFFAELAKGAEDAAHDLGYGLILCNTEFDADREDRYLGMIRSRFIDGMVYASGSPPSRRRLEALMGKFPIALADEEVEGLEGALIATADHEAGGRLVGEHLRALGHRRVLMLTGPLALKSSNARANGFVRAFRGEVIERVGDFKETSGYGLVAELLHRSGLPEDCTAVFAANDVMAFGALTALREAGLSVPEDVSVVGFDDIRAASLAHPPLTTVHQPAYDVGRTATAQLLQYVTRGEVPPASRHTLPVELKVRGSTARRRLTRT
;
A
#
# COMPACT_ATOMS: atom_id res chain seq x y z
N MET A 1 -10.44 44.53 9.57
CA MET A 1 -9.66 43.87 10.62
C MET A 1 -8.83 42.78 9.94
N THR A 2 -7.59 43.09 9.64
CA THR A 2 -6.59 42.15 9.10
C THR A 2 -6.16 41.26 10.26
N PRO A 3 -6.16 39.91 10.12
CA PRO A 3 -5.65 39.02 11.16
C PRO A 3 -4.13 39.25 11.27
N GLU A 4 -3.66 39.56 12.48
CA GLU A 4 -2.23 39.62 12.76
C GLU A 4 -1.59 38.25 12.43
N PRO A 5 -0.46 38.27 11.71
CA PRO A 5 0.28 37.02 11.48
C PRO A 5 0.81 36.49 12.82
N TYR A 6 0.74 35.18 12.98
CA TYR A 6 1.30 34.42 14.10
C TYR A 6 2.61 35.06 14.56
N ALA A 7 2.59 35.71 15.74
CA ALA A 7 3.81 36.16 16.39
C ALA A 7 4.74 34.95 16.47
N ARG A 8 5.91 35.02 15.87
CA ARG A 8 6.96 34.00 15.99
C ARG A 8 7.28 33.85 17.49
N ALA A 9 6.58 32.92 18.15
CA ALA A 9 7.02 32.43 19.45
C ALA A 9 8.46 31.96 19.20
N ALA A 10 9.42 32.56 19.89
CA ALA A 10 10.80 32.14 19.82
C ALA A 10 10.80 30.64 20.08
N VAL A 11 11.23 29.83 19.08
CA VAL A 11 11.34 28.38 19.20
C VAL A 11 12.33 28.14 20.33
N ARG A 12 11.80 27.93 21.53
CA ARG A 12 12.63 27.58 22.69
C ARG A 12 13.31 26.27 22.34
N ARG A 13 14.63 26.28 22.40
CA ARG A 13 15.44 25.06 22.27
C ARG A 13 14.81 23.99 23.16
N PRO A 14 14.50 22.78 22.63
CA PRO A 14 13.98 21.68 23.43
C PRO A 14 14.91 21.43 24.62
N ALA A 15 14.33 21.19 25.79
CA ALA A 15 15.09 20.85 26.96
C ALA A 15 15.96 19.62 26.70
N SER A 16 17.18 19.61 27.16
CA SER A 16 18.11 18.47 27.04
C SER A 16 18.15 17.67 28.36
N ILE A 17 18.66 16.46 28.32
CA ILE A 17 18.88 15.63 29.53
C ILE A 17 19.76 16.36 30.55
N LYS A 18 20.70 17.21 30.09
CA LYS A 18 21.55 18.05 30.97
C LYS A 18 20.75 19.11 31.69
N ASP A 19 19.75 19.71 31.03
CA ASP A 19 18.85 20.71 31.62
C ASP A 19 17.98 20.06 32.71
N VAL A 20 17.48 18.83 32.46
CA VAL A 20 16.72 18.05 33.45
C VAL A 20 17.63 17.70 34.65
N ALA A 21 18.83 17.23 34.39
CA ALA A 21 19.78 16.86 35.41
C ALA A 21 20.13 18.05 36.34
N ALA A 22 20.44 19.21 35.74
CA ALA A 22 20.69 20.45 36.47
C ALA A 22 19.48 20.88 37.31
N ALA A 23 18.28 20.89 36.73
CA ALA A 23 17.06 21.30 37.42
C ALA A 23 16.62 20.31 38.50
N ALA A 24 16.93 19.02 38.37
CA ALA A 24 16.66 17.98 39.36
C ALA A 24 17.79 17.80 40.42
N GLY A 25 18.92 18.46 40.27
CA GLY A 25 20.09 18.32 41.16
C GLY A 25 20.69 16.91 41.16
N VAL A 26 20.77 16.26 40.00
CA VAL A 26 21.28 14.91 39.84
C VAL A 26 22.21 14.81 38.61
N SER A 27 22.89 13.71 38.43
CA SER A 27 23.66 13.47 37.22
C SER A 27 22.77 13.13 36.03
N ALA A 28 23.21 13.39 34.79
CA ALA A 28 22.50 12.95 33.57
C ALA A 28 22.31 11.44 33.53
N THR A 29 23.24 10.67 34.08
CA THR A 29 23.16 9.21 34.23
C THR A 29 21.98 8.82 35.16
N THR A 30 21.79 9.54 36.29
CA THR A 30 20.66 9.31 37.21
C THR A 30 19.32 9.60 36.50
N VAL A 31 19.23 10.70 35.74
CA VAL A 31 18.05 10.99 34.91
C VAL A 31 17.77 9.86 33.94
N SER A 32 18.80 9.37 33.24
CA SER A 32 18.68 8.24 32.31
C SER A 32 18.17 6.97 33.00
N HIS A 33 18.67 6.64 34.18
CA HIS A 33 18.21 5.46 34.92
C HIS A 33 16.77 5.59 35.39
N VAL A 34 16.32 6.76 35.83
CA VAL A 34 14.92 7.03 36.20
C VAL A 34 13.98 6.87 35.01
N LEU A 35 14.38 7.34 33.83
CA LEU A 35 13.56 7.29 32.61
C LEU A 35 13.56 5.91 31.93
N SER A 36 14.64 5.16 32.04
CA SER A 36 14.78 3.83 31.42
C SER A 36 14.32 2.68 32.32
N GLY A 37 14.28 2.91 33.64
CA GLY A 37 14.01 1.83 34.61
C GLY A 37 15.12 0.79 34.74
N ASN A 38 16.25 0.92 34.03
CA ASN A 38 17.33 -0.07 33.96
C ASN A 38 18.09 -0.29 35.28
N ARG A 39 18.03 0.65 36.23
CA ARG A 39 18.58 0.50 37.57
C ARG A 39 17.66 1.12 38.60
N PRO A 40 17.50 0.51 39.79
CA PRO A 40 16.70 1.07 40.85
C PRO A 40 17.30 2.40 41.31
N VAL A 41 16.48 3.44 41.37
CA VAL A 41 16.80 4.76 41.90
C VAL A 41 15.87 5.01 43.08
N ASN A 42 16.36 5.68 44.13
CA ASN A 42 15.54 6.06 45.27
C ASN A 42 14.26 6.77 44.82
N GLU A 43 13.10 6.37 45.37
CA GLU A 43 11.77 6.83 44.92
C GLU A 43 11.62 8.35 45.03
N HIS A 44 12.14 8.98 46.08
CA HIS A 44 12.14 10.44 46.21
C HIS A 44 12.93 11.14 45.10
N THR A 45 14.05 10.57 44.69
CA THR A 45 14.87 11.08 43.55
C THR A 45 14.14 10.84 42.22
N ALA A 46 13.52 9.68 42.04
CA ALA A 46 12.76 9.35 40.85
C ALA A 46 11.53 10.29 40.68
N ALA A 47 10.79 10.53 41.73
CA ALA A 47 9.65 11.45 41.73
C ALA A 47 10.08 12.90 41.39
N ARG A 48 11.20 13.37 41.95
CA ARG A 48 11.75 14.69 41.63
C ARG A 48 12.18 14.80 40.15
N VAL A 49 12.83 13.80 39.61
CA VAL A 49 13.21 13.78 38.18
C VAL A 49 11.97 13.79 37.30
N ARG A 50 10.98 12.95 37.56
CA ARG A 50 9.72 12.91 36.78
C ARG A 50 8.98 14.26 36.79
N SER A 51 8.93 14.93 37.94
CA SER A 51 8.35 16.26 38.07
C SER A 51 9.07 17.31 37.22
N VAL A 52 10.41 17.28 37.20
CA VAL A 52 11.22 18.20 36.40
C VAL A 52 11.05 17.91 34.90
N VAL A 53 11.02 16.64 34.50
CA VAL A 53 10.74 16.21 33.12
C VAL A 53 9.42 16.78 32.62
N SER A 54 8.34 16.62 33.40
CA SER A 54 7.01 17.18 33.08
C SER A 54 7.04 18.71 32.98
N ARG A 55 7.67 19.37 33.94
CA ARG A 55 7.74 20.85 33.97
C ARG A 55 8.53 21.45 32.80
N LEU A 56 9.63 20.82 32.40
CA LEU A 56 10.46 21.28 31.29
C LEU A 56 9.96 20.83 29.93
N GLY A 57 8.92 19.98 29.88
CA GLY A 57 8.46 19.34 28.64
C GLY A 57 9.56 18.51 27.96
N TYR A 58 10.47 17.95 28.80
CA TYR A 58 11.56 17.14 28.25
C TYR A 58 11.01 15.82 27.73
N VAL A 59 11.13 15.64 26.42
CA VAL A 59 10.90 14.35 25.77
C VAL A 59 12.25 13.68 25.63
N PRO A 60 12.45 12.50 26.26
CA PRO A 60 13.69 11.76 26.07
C PRO A 60 13.93 11.56 24.58
N ALA A 61 15.07 12.01 24.08
CA ALA A 61 15.45 11.76 22.68
C ALA A 61 15.48 10.23 22.48
N SER A 62 14.47 9.71 21.79
CA SER A 62 14.37 8.27 21.45
C SER A 62 15.63 7.81 20.72
N LEU A 63 16.23 8.67 19.90
CA LEU A 63 17.50 8.44 19.22
C LEU A 63 18.67 8.06 20.17
N ALA A 64 18.78 8.65 21.35
CA ALA A 64 19.86 8.29 22.28
C ALA A 64 19.62 6.93 22.95
N ARG A 65 18.36 6.55 23.17
CA ARG A 65 17.99 5.20 23.62
C ARG A 65 18.12 4.17 22.50
N SER A 66 17.71 4.51 21.29
CA SER A 66 17.81 3.66 20.10
C SER A 66 19.27 3.31 19.77
N LEU A 67 20.20 4.26 19.92
CA LEU A 67 21.63 4.01 19.75
C LEU A 67 22.22 3.08 20.82
N GLN A 68 21.65 3.08 22.04
CA GLN A 68 22.05 2.15 23.10
C GLN A 68 21.34 0.78 23.02
N ALA A 69 20.10 0.76 22.52
CA ALA A 69 19.29 -0.46 22.38
C ALA A 69 19.48 -1.16 21.03
N GLY A 70 20.12 -0.50 20.05
CA GLY A 70 20.29 -1.03 18.69
C GLY A 70 19.01 -1.06 17.84
N SER A 71 17.91 -0.44 18.34
CA SER A 71 16.60 -0.40 17.65
C SER A 71 15.97 0.99 17.77
N THR A 72 15.31 1.45 16.69
CA THR A 72 14.58 2.72 16.66
C THR A 72 13.12 2.56 17.08
N SER A 73 12.60 1.34 17.09
CA SER A 73 11.18 0.99 17.21
C SER A 73 10.32 1.70 16.16
N VAL A 74 10.85 1.90 14.97
CA VAL A 74 10.17 2.51 13.82
C VAL A 74 10.42 1.66 12.58
N ILE A 75 9.37 1.43 11.81
CA ILE A 75 9.46 0.82 10.48
C ILE A 75 9.03 1.81 9.38
N GLY A 76 9.51 1.59 8.16
CA GLY A 76 9.04 2.29 6.97
C GLY A 76 7.95 1.49 6.27
N LEU A 77 6.97 2.18 5.71
CA LEU A 77 6.05 1.64 4.71
C LEU A 77 6.18 2.46 3.43
N LEU A 78 6.66 1.84 2.37
CA LEU A 78 6.78 2.48 1.06
C LEU A 78 5.61 2.04 0.18
N ILE A 79 4.84 3.00 -0.32
CA ILE A 79 3.69 2.78 -1.20
C ILE A 79 3.76 3.69 -2.43
N PRO A 80 3.13 3.31 -3.55
CA PRO A 80 3.16 4.13 -4.77
C PRO A 80 2.26 5.36 -4.69
N ASP A 81 1.04 5.24 -4.14
CA ASP A 81 0.08 6.34 -4.14
C ASP A 81 -0.93 6.23 -2.98
N ILE A 82 -0.79 7.12 -1.99
CA ILE A 82 -1.71 7.17 -0.84
C ILE A 82 -3.12 7.64 -1.22
N SER A 83 -3.31 8.29 -2.36
CA SER A 83 -4.62 8.72 -2.82
C SER A 83 -5.47 7.55 -3.32
N ASN A 84 -4.86 6.45 -3.75
CA ASN A 84 -5.56 5.21 -4.00
C ASN A 84 -5.88 4.52 -2.66
N THR A 85 -7.17 4.41 -2.35
CA THR A 85 -7.65 3.88 -1.07
C THR A 85 -7.26 2.42 -0.83
N PHE A 86 -6.88 1.65 -1.85
CA PHE A 86 -6.26 0.33 -1.70
C PHE A 86 -4.99 0.41 -0.84
N PHE A 87 -4.08 1.34 -1.17
CA PHE A 87 -2.86 1.52 -0.39
C PHE A 87 -3.10 2.18 0.97
N ALA A 88 -4.17 2.96 1.12
CA ALA A 88 -4.57 3.50 2.42
C ALA A 88 -5.05 2.38 3.38
N GLU A 89 -5.84 1.42 2.90
CA GLU A 89 -6.23 0.25 3.70
C GLU A 89 -5.04 -0.66 4.02
N LEU A 90 -4.13 -0.86 3.06
CA LEU A 90 -2.88 -1.59 3.29
C LEU A 90 -2.03 -0.90 4.38
N ALA A 91 -1.90 0.43 4.29
CA ALA A 91 -1.16 1.21 5.28
C ALA A 91 -1.76 1.11 6.67
N LYS A 92 -3.10 1.10 6.78
CA LYS A 92 -3.80 0.92 8.05
C LYS A 92 -3.51 -0.45 8.67
N GLY A 93 -3.57 -1.52 7.88
CA GLY A 93 -3.21 -2.86 8.36
C GLY A 93 -1.76 -2.96 8.81
N ALA A 94 -0.86 -2.30 8.09
CA ALA A 94 0.56 -2.23 8.46
C ALA A 94 0.78 -1.43 9.76
N GLU A 95 0.08 -0.32 9.94
CA GLU A 95 0.15 0.52 11.14
C GLU A 95 -0.37 -0.22 12.37
N ASP A 96 -1.55 -0.86 12.27
CA ASP A 96 -2.13 -1.64 13.37
C ASP A 96 -1.17 -2.76 13.82
N ALA A 97 -0.54 -3.49 12.87
CA ALA A 97 0.43 -4.53 13.20
C ALA A 97 1.70 -3.98 13.87
N ALA A 98 2.16 -2.80 13.43
CA ALA A 98 3.30 -2.12 14.04
C ALA A 98 2.97 -1.67 15.46
N HIS A 99 1.81 -1.05 15.65
CA HIS A 99 1.32 -0.55 16.94
C HIS A 99 1.20 -1.68 17.98
N ASP A 100 0.62 -2.82 17.59
CA ASP A 100 0.46 -4.00 18.47
C ASP A 100 1.79 -4.50 19.06
N LEU A 101 2.90 -4.24 18.36
CA LEU A 101 4.25 -4.64 18.76
C LEU A 101 5.10 -3.47 19.30
N GLY A 102 4.49 -2.29 19.50
CA GLY A 102 5.15 -1.11 20.04
C GLY A 102 6.07 -0.38 19.06
N TYR A 103 5.84 -0.56 17.75
CA TYR A 103 6.56 0.14 16.70
C TYR A 103 5.74 1.32 16.14
N GLY A 104 6.43 2.40 15.79
CA GLY A 104 5.88 3.46 14.95
C GLY A 104 6.07 3.15 13.47
N LEU A 105 5.22 3.76 12.60
CA LEU A 105 5.29 3.61 11.15
C LEU A 105 5.51 4.96 10.47
N ILE A 106 6.47 5.01 9.54
CA ILE A 106 6.70 6.15 8.65
C ILE A 106 6.23 5.76 7.25
N LEU A 107 5.22 6.47 6.74
CA LEU A 107 4.72 6.27 5.38
C LEU A 107 5.55 7.07 4.38
N CYS A 108 6.00 6.40 3.31
CA CYS A 108 6.78 6.94 2.21
C CYS A 108 5.98 6.80 0.91
N ASN A 109 5.43 7.91 0.40
CA ASN A 109 4.65 7.95 -0.84
C ASN A 109 5.55 8.29 -2.03
N THR A 110 5.69 7.36 -3.00
CA THR A 110 6.63 7.52 -4.12
C THR A 110 6.01 8.19 -5.34
N GLU A 111 4.70 8.18 -5.50
CA GLU A 111 3.97 8.66 -6.69
C GLU A 111 4.45 7.99 -8.00
N PHE A 112 4.83 6.72 -7.93
CA PHE A 112 5.44 5.97 -9.05
C PHE A 112 6.74 6.59 -9.57
N ASP A 113 7.40 7.45 -8.78
CA ASP A 113 8.63 8.17 -9.12
C ASP A 113 9.84 7.42 -8.54
N ALA A 114 10.72 6.94 -9.43
CA ALA A 114 11.91 6.17 -9.05
C ALA A 114 12.92 7.00 -8.24
N ASP A 115 13.03 8.32 -8.47
CA ASP A 115 13.93 9.19 -7.71
C ASP A 115 13.42 9.41 -6.30
N ARG A 116 12.09 9.50 -6.11
CA ARG A 116 11.48 9.53 -4.77
C ARG A 116 11.71 8.21 -4.04
N GLU A 117 11.49 7.09 -4.73
CA GLU A 117 11.76 5.76 -4.17
C GLU A 117 13.21 5.66 -3.70
N ASP A 118 14.16 6.11 -4.53
CA ASP A 118 15.59 6.10 -4.22
C ASP A 118 15.93 6.91 -2.97
N ARG A 119 15.30 8.07 -2.80
CA ARG A 119 15.47 8.89 -1.60
C ARG A 119 14.97 8.19 -0.33
N TYR A 120 13.78 7.55 -0.40
CA TYR A 120 13.24 6.82 0.73
C TYR A 120 14.05 5.57 1.08
N LEU A 121 14.51 4.83 0.07
CA LEU A 121 15.43 3.71 0.29
C LEU A 121 16.78 4.16 0.88
N GLY A 122 17.13 5.43 0.70
CA GLY A 122 18.28 6.06 1.38
C GLY A 122 18.12 6.12 2.92
N MET A 123 16.88 6.15 3.44
CA MET A 123 16.63 6.14 4.90
C MET A 123 17.11 4.85 5.57
N ILE A 124 17.15 3.74 4.84
CA ILE A 124 17.71 2.47 5.29
C ILE A 124 19.18 2.65 5.72
N ARG A 125 19.94 3.44 4.97
CA ARG A 125 21.36 3.69 5.24
C ARG A 125 21.59 4.53 6.49
N SER A 126 20.62 5.35 6.86
CA SER A 126 20.71 6.27 8.00
C SER A 126 20.31 5.65 9.33
N ARG A 127 19.86 4.39 9.35
CA ARG A 127 19.35 3.67 10.52
C ARG A 127 18.24 4.40 11.28
N PHE A 128 17.39 5.15 10.56
CA PHE A 128 16.20 5.79 11.13
C PHE A 128 15.05 4.82 11.35
N ILE A 129 15.08 3.66 10.69
CA ILE A 129 14.07 2.62 10.75
C ILE A 129 14.73 1.26 10.94
N ASP A 130 14.03 0.33 11.57
CA ASP A 130 14.51 -1.02 11.86
C ASP A 130 14.16 -2.03 10.75
N GLY A 131 13.18 -1.71 9.93
CA GLY A 131 12.72 -2.53 8.81
C GLY A 131 11.83 -1.73 7.86
N MET A 132 11.51 -2.30 6.69
CA MET A 132 10.65 -1.67 5.70
C MET A 132 9.67 -2.67 5.10
N VAL A 133 8.39 -2.29 5.07
CA VAL A 133 7.39 -2.92 4.21
C VAL A 133 7.42 -2.18 2.88
N TYR A 134 7.60 -2.92 1.80
CA TYR A 134 7.80 -2.38 0.46
C TYR A 134 6.67 -2.84 -0.46
N ALA A 135 5.76 -1.92 -0.80
CA ALA A 135 4.71 -2.10 -1.79
C ALA A 135 5.04 -1.26 -3.02
N SER A 136 5.61 -1.87 -4.03
CA SER A 136 6.10 -1.14 -5.21
C SER A 136 4.99 -0.87 -6.22
N GLY A 137 4.93 0.34 -6.74
CA GLY A 137 4.14 0.69 -7.91
C GLY A 137 4.95 0.69 -9.22
N SER A 138 6.26 0.47 -9.13
CA SER A 138 7.17 0.33 -10.26
C SER A 138 7.91 -1.01 -10.15
N PRO A 139 8.37 -1.60 -11.26
CA PRO A 139 9.12 -2.84 -11.17
C PRO A 139 10.41 -2.59 -10.38
N PRO A 140 10.53 -3.16 -9.18
CA PRO A 140 11.72 -2.96 -8.39
C PRO A 140 12.89 -3.68 -9.04
N SER A 141 14.05 -3.03 -9.07
CA SER A 141 15.26 -3.70 -9.51
C SER A 141 15.60 -4.84 -8.54
N ARG A 142 15.46 -6.09 -8.99
CA ARG A 142 15.83 -7.29 -8.21
C ARG A 142 17.20 -7.12 -7.57
N ARG A 143 18.22 -6.77 -8.36
CA ARG A 143 19.59 -6.58 -7.89
C ARG A 143 19.70 -5.56 -6.76
N ARG A 144 18.87 -4.53 -6.81
CA ARG A 144 18.85 -3.49 -5.79
C ARG A 144 18.22 -3.98 -4.51
N LEU A 145 17.07 -4.65 -4.59
CA LEU A 145 16.40 -5.23 -3.41
C LEU A 145 17.28 -6.31 -2.77
N GLU A 146 17.90 -7.21 -3.53
CA GLU A 146 18.87 -8.19 -3.02
C GLU A 146 20.01 -7.52 -2.25
N ALA A 147 20.55 -6.43 -2.80
CA ALA A 147 21.64 -5.69 -2.14
C ALA A 147 21.20 -4.99 -0.85
N LEU A 148 19.93 -4.60 -0.74
CA LEU A 148 19.35 -4.00 0.46
C LEU A 148 18.97 -5.07 1.48
N MET A 149 18.28 -6.12 1.07
CA MET A 149 17.81 -7.23 1.93
C MET A 149 18.98 -7.95 2.62
N GLY A 150 20.11 -8.10 1.96
CA GLY A 150 21.30 -8.71 2.57
C GLY A 150 21.87 -7.93 3.76
N LYS A 151 21.36 -6.73 4.04
CA LYS A 151 21.84 -5.82 5.09
C LYS A 151 20.74 -5.20 5.94
N PHE A 152 19.47 -5.37 5.55
CA PHE A 152 18.35 -4.70 6.17
C PHE A 152 17.05 -5.47 6.01
N PRO A 153 16.21 -5.62 7.06
CA PRO A 153 14.93 -6.31 6.99
C PRO A 153 13.94 -5.63 6.04
N ILE A 154 13.48 -6.35 5.01
CA ILE A 154 12.46 -5.89 4.06
C ILE A 154 11.41 -6.99 3.90
N ALA A 155 10.11 -6.62 3.96
CA ALA A 155 8.99 -7.45 3.55
C ALA A 155 8.31 -6.83 2.34
N LEU A 156 7.96 -7.64 1.35
CA LEU A 156 7.21 -7.23 0.17
C LEU A 156 5.71 -7.34 0.46
N ALA A 157 4.94 -6.33 0.06
CA ALA A 157 3.48 -6.30 0.17
C ALA A 157 2.86 -6.05 -1.21
N ASP A 158 1.78 -6.78 -1.54
CA ASP A 158 1.02 -6.71 -2.79
C ASP A 158 1.81 -7.17 -4.02
N GLU A 159 2.96 -6.55 -4.30
CA GLU A 159 3.79 -6.88 -5.46
C GLU A 159 4.96 -7.80 -5.09
N GLU A 160 5.36 -8.62 -6.04
CA GLU A 160 6.47 -9.56 -5.90
C GLU A 160 7.58 -9.27 -6.90
N VAL A 161 8.79 -9.62 -6.51
CA VAL A 161 9.96 -9.56 -7.40
C VAL A 161 10.40 -10.98 -7.73
N GLU A 162 10.37 -11.31 -9.01
CA GLU A 162 10.74 -12.65 -9.48
C GLU A 162 12.19 -12.99 -9.14
N GLY A 163 12.39 -14.22 -8.65
CA GLY A 163 13.71 -14.75 -8.30
C GLY A 163 14.34 -14.14 -7.05
N LEU A 164 13.59 -13.40 -6.23
CA LEU A 164 14.06 -12.91 -4.93
C LEU A 164 13.86 -13.99 -3.88
N GLU A 165 14.86 -14.85 -3.71
CA GLU A 165 14.83 -15.95 -2.74
C GLU A 165 14.89 -15.43 -1.30
N GLY A 166 14.12 -16.07 -0.41
CA GLY A 166 14.11 -15.73 1.02
C GLY A 166 13.38 -14.43 1.38
N ALA A 167 12.71 -13.79 0.43
CA ALA A 167 11.90 -12.61 0.71
C ALA A 167 10.69 -12.94 1.58
N LEU A 168 10.36 -12.03 2.51
CA LEU A 168 9.08 -12.03 3.22
C LEU A 168 8.04 -11.42 2.26
N ILE A 169 6.96 -12.14 1.97
CA ILE A 169 5.97 -11.72 0.97
C ILE A 169 4.56 -11.92 1.52
N ALA A 170 3.74 -10.88 1.46
CA ALA A 170 2.30 -10.96 1.64
C ALA A 170 1.61 -10.35 0.40
N THR A 171 0.79 -11.13 -0.28
CA THR A 171 0.12 -10.71 -1.52
C THR A 171 -1.27 -11.33 -1.63
N ALA A 172 -2.13 -10.76 -2.46
CA ALA A 172 -3.40 -11.39 -2.83
C ALA A 172 -3.21 -12.44 -3.94
N ASP A 173 -4.17 -13.36 -4.08
CA ASP A 173 -4.17 -14.32 -5.20
C ASP A 173 -4.68 -13.63 -6.49
N HIS A 174 -3.78 -12.89 -7.14
CA HIS A 174 -4.10 -12.13 -8.34
C HIS A 174 -4.56 -13.02 -9.51
N GLU A 175 -3.98 -14.21 -9.66
CA GLU A 175 -4.38 -15.14 -10.73
C GLU A 175 -5.79 -15.69 -10.48
N ALA A 176 -6.11 -16.07 -9.24
CA ALA A 176 -7.46 -16.46 -8.88
C ALA A 176 -8.46 -15.31 -9.10
N GLY A 177 -8.08 -14.08 -8.78
CA GLY A 177 -8.92 -12.89 -9.03
C GLY A 177 -9.24 -12.69 -10.50
N GLY A 178 -8.23 -12.74 -11.35
CA GLY A 178 -8.42 -12.68 -12.82
C GLY A 178 -9.30 -13.82 -13.34
N ARG A 179 -9.10 -15.04 -12.82
CA ARG A 179 -9.92 -16.20 -13.14
C ARG A 179 -11.40 -15.98 -12.79
N LEU A 180 -11.69 -15.46 -11.61
CA LEU A 180 -13.07 -15.16 -11.18
C LEU A 180 -13.78 -14.19 -12.12
N VAL A 181 -13.08 -13.14 -12.56
CA VAL A 181 -13.62 -12.19 -13.57
C VAL A 181 -13.89 -12.89 -14.90
N GLY A 182 -12.94 -13.70 -15.37
CA GLY A 182 -13.10 -14.43 -16.64
C GLY A 182 -14.27 -15.41 -16.62
N GLU A 183 -14.44 -16.18 -15.55
CA GLU A 183 -15.55 -17.08 -15.32
C GLU A 183 -16.89 -16.31 -15.29
N HIS A 184 -16.96 -15.18 -14.59
CA HIS A 184 -18.13 -14.34 -14.46
C HIS A 184 -18.60 -13.80 -15.82
N LEU A 185 -17.70 -13.13 -16.56
CA LEU A 185 -18.05 -12.55 -17.87
C LEU A 185 -18.42 -13.62 -18.90
N ARG A 186 -17.75 -14.77 -18.87
CA ARG A 186 -18.11 -15.91 -19.70
C ARG A 186 -19.51 -16.46 -19.36
N ALA A 187 -19.83 -16.59 -18.08
CA ALA A 187 -21.14 -17.05 -17.62
C ALA A 187 -22.28 -16.09 -18.01
N LEU A 188 -22.00 -14.79 -18.14
CA LEU A 188 -22.90 -13.76 -18.65
C LEU A 188 -23.02 -13.78 -20.18
N GLY A 189 -22.26 -14.61 -20.88
CA GLY A 189 -22.31 -14.80 -22.33
C GLY A 189 -21.47 -13.83 -23.14
N HIS A 190 -20.59 -13.04 -22.51
CA HIS A 190 -19.66 -12.20 -23.25
C HIS A 190 -18.67 -13.07 -24.02
N ARG A 191 -18.29 -12.64 -25.24
CA ARG A 191 -17.40 -13.38 -26.14
C ARG A 191 -16.14 -12.59 -26.50
N ARG A 192 -16.23 -11.27 -26.47
CA ARG A 192 -15.13 -10.36 -26.72
C ARG A 192 -15.09 -9.32 -25.59
N VAL A 193 -13.92 -9.10 -24.98
CA VAL A 193 -13.70 -8.22 -23.85
C VAL A 193 -12.52 -7.31 -24.10
N LEU A 194 -12.69 -6.02 -23.81
CA LEU A 194 -11.57 -5.08 -23.70
C LEU A 194 -10.95 -5.24 -22.31
N MET A 195 -9.70 -5.67 -22.25
CA MET A 195 -8.93 -5.81 -21.01
C MET A 195 -7.94 -4.67 -20.88
N LEU A 196 -8.08 -3.86 -19.84
CA LEU A 196 -7.16 -2.80 -19.47
C LEU A 196 -6.22 -3.35 -18.41
N THR A 197 -4.99 -3.71 -18.79
CA THR A 197 -3.98 -4.22 -17.86
C THR A 197 -3.25 -3.09 -17.14
N GLY A 198 -2.57 -3.40 -16.04
CA GLY A 198 -1.54 -2.54 -15.48
C GLY A 198 -0.21 -2.70 -16.21
N PRO A 199 0.88 -2.06 -15.74
CA PRO A 199 2.21 -2.20 -16.31
C PRO A 199 2.65 -3.67 -16.38
N LEU A 200 3.05 -4.14 -17.56
CA LEU A 200 3.41 -5.55 -17.80
C LEU A 200 4.67 -5.99 -17.05
N ALA A 201 5.47 -5.07 -16.57
CA ALA A 201 6.62 -5.36 -15.73
C ALA A 201 6.25 -5.79 -14.30
N LEU A 202 5.00 -5.59 -13.87
CA LEU A 202 4.49 -6.00 -12.57
C LEU A 202 3.91 -7.41 -12.62
N LYS A 203 4.28 -8.22 -11.63
CA LYS A 203 3.82 -9.61 -11.55
C LYS A 203 2.32 -9.70 -11.27
N SER A 204 1.79 -8.79 -10.45
CA SER A 204 0.36 -8.69 -10.18
C SER A 204 -0.46 -8.45 -11.45
N SER A 205 -0.02 -7.52 -12.33
CA SER A 205 -0.67 -7.25 -13.63
C SER A 205 -0.74 -8.49 -14.51
N ASN A 206 0.39 -9.18 -14.66
CA ASN A 206 0.47 -10.39 -15.46
C ASN A 206 -0.37 -11.54 -14.88
N ALA A 207 -0.38 -11.70 -13.55
CA ALA A 207 -1.16 -12.74 -12.90
C ALA A 207 -2.68 -12.51 -13.10
N ARG A 208 -3.17 -11.27 -12.93
CA ARG A 208 -4.57 -10.90 -13.19
C ARG A 208 -4.95 -11.19 -14.64
N ALA A 209 -4.11 -10.73 -15.60
CA ALA A 209 -4.34 -10.95 -17.03
C ALA A 209 -4.34 -12.45 -17.40
N ASN A 210 -3.35 -13.21 -16.94
CA ASN A 210 -3.24 -14.64 -17.20
C ASN A 210 -4.42 -15.43 -16.64
N GLY A 211 -4.81 -15.16 -15.39
CA GLY A 211 -5.99 -15.79 -14.77
C GLY A 211 -7.26 -15.51 -15.56
N PHE A 212 -7.44 -14.25 -15.99
CA PHE A 212 -8.58 -13.84 -16.80
C PHE A 212 -8.61 -14.55 -18.15
N VAL A 213 -7.56 -14.48 -18.94
CA VAL A 213 -7.50 -15.04 -20.31
C VAL A 213 -7.75 -16.55 -20.29
N ARG A 214 -7.15 -17.28 -19.35
CA ARG A 214 -7.33 -18.75 -19.21
C ARG A 214 -8.79 -19.13 -18.91
N ALA A 215 -9.49 -18.32 -18.12
CA ALA A 215 -10.85 -18.61 -17.68
C ALA A 215 -11.91 -18.11 -18.65
N PHE A 216 -11.72 -16.94 -19.24
CA PHE A 216 -12.67 -16.31 -20.15
C PHE A 216 -12.84 -17.12 -21.45
N ARG A 217 -11.76 -17.58 -22.04
CA ARG A 217 -11.73 -18.43 -23.27
C ARG A 217 -12.43 -17.78 -24.47
N GLY A 218 -12.58 -16.47 -24.48
CA GLY A 218 -13.08 -15.67 -25.59
C GLY A 218 -11.99 -14.81 -26.19
N GLU A 219 -12.37 -13.87 -27.05
CA GLU A 219 -11.44 -12.90 -27.64
C GLU A 219 -11.15 -11.76 -26.63
N VAL A 220 -9.88 -11.46 -26.43
CA VAL A 220 -9.43 -10.43 -25.53
C VAL A 220 -8.66 -9.36 -26.30
N ILE A 221 -9.13 -8.12 -26.21
CA ILE A 221 -8.46 -6.95 -26.75
C ILE A 221 -7.71 -6.32 -25.59
N GLU A 222 -6.41 -6.52 -25.54
CA GLU A 222 -5.57 -6.00 -24.47
C GLU A 222 -5.10 -4.58 -24.75
N ARG A 223 -5.13 -3.73 -23.71
CA ARG A 223 -4.54 -2.40 -23.66
C ARG A 223 -3.80 -2.22 -22.34
N VAL A 224 -2.56 -1.75 -22.43
CA VAL A 224 -1.71 -1.56 -21.24
C VAL A 224 -1.93 -0.17 -20.68
N GLY A 225 -2.31 -0.10 -19.40
CA GLY A 225 -2.48 1.11 -18.60
C GLY A 225 -1.39 1.23 -17.53
N ASP A 226 -1.61 2.16 -16.60
CA ASP A 226 -0.67 2.51 -15.52
C ASP A 226 -1.31 2.54 -14.13
N PHE A 227 -2.48 1.89 -13.97
CA PHE A 227 -3.30 1.88 -12.76
C PHE A 227 -3.94 3.23 -12.37
N LYS A 228 -3.86 4.26 -13.23
CA LYS A 228 -4.49 5.56 -12.99
C LYS A 228 -5.83 5.69 -13.71
N GLU A 229 -6.72 6.51 -13.16
CA GLU A 229 -8.01 6.83 -13.76
C GLU A 229 -7.86 7.41 -15.17
N THR A 230 -6.90 8.32 -15.34
CA THR A 230 -6.61 8.97 -16.62
C THR A 230 -6.24 7.98 -17.71
N SER A 231 -5.52 6.91 -17.38
CA SER A 231 -5.18 5.87 -18.35
C SER A 231 -6.39 5.00 -18.69
N GLY A 232 -7.20 4.64 -17.70
CA GLY A 232 -8.45 3.91 -17.94
C GLY A 232 -9.40 4.69 -18.86
N TYR A 233 -9.56 5.99 -18.61
CA TYR A 233 -10.33 6.89 -19.48
C TYR A 233 -9.71 6.97 -20.89
N GLY A 234 -8.43 7.30 -20.98
CA GLY A 234 -7.76 7.55 -22.26
C GLY A 234 -7.77 6.35 -23.20
N LEU A 235 -7.53 5.15 -22.67
CA LEU A 235 -7.53 3.91 -23.46
C LEU A 235 -8.90 3.58 -24.04
N VAL A 236 -9.97 3.79 -23.29
CA VAL A 236 -11.34 3.57 -23.77
C VAL A 236 -11.76 4.69 -24.71
N ALA A 237 -11.51 5.94 -24.39
CA ALA A 237 -11.86 7.09 -25.23
C ALA A 237 -11.14 7.04 -26.59
N GLU A 238 -9.85 6.69 -26.61
CA GLU A 238 -9.12 6.52 -27.88
C GLU A 238 -9.76 5.46 -28.78
N LEU A 239 -10.13 4.31 -28.21
CA LEU A 239 -10.77 3.24 -28.95
C LEU A 239 -12.11 3.68 -29.51
N LEU A 240 -12.95 4.34 -28.70
CA LEU A 240 -14.26 4.84 -29.08
C LEU A 240 -14.17 5.89 -30.20
N HIS A 241 -13.21 6.79 -30.15
CA HIS A 241 -13.01 7.84 -31.18
C HIS A 241 -12.50 7.30 -32.51
N ARG A 242 -11.63 6.28 -32.47
CA ARG A 242 -11.01 5.75 -33.69
C ARG A 242 -11.93 4.84 -34.49
N SER A 243 -12.67 3.97 -33.83
CA SER A 243 -13.38 2.88 -34.51
C SER A 243 -14.70 2.49 -33.82
N GLY A 244 -15.05 3.10 -32.71
CA GLY A 244 -16.04 2.56 -31.79
C GLY A 244 -15.52 1.32 -31.06
N LEU A 245 -16.33 0.77 -30.17
CA LEU A 245 -16.04 -0.56 -29.64
C LEU A 245 -16.08 -1.58 -30.77
N PRO A 246 -15.10 -2.49 -30.87
CA PRO A 246 -15.15 -3.57 -31.85
C PRO A 246 -16.45 -4.35 -31.76
N GLU A 247 -16.94 -4.81 -32.92
CA GLU A 247 -18.15 -5.64 -32.99
C GLU A 247 -18.07 -6.76 -31.96
N ASP A 248 -19.17 -6.98 -31.22
CA ASP A 248 -19.28 -7.97 -30.16
C ASP A 248 -18.42 -7.71 -28.89
N CYS A 249 -17.69 -6.60 -28.80
CA CYS A 249 -17.01 -6.20 -27.57
C CYS A 249 -18.03 -5.56 -26.62
N THR A 250 -18.54 -6.34 -25.69
CA THR A 250 -19.65 -5.97 -24.80
C THR A 250 -19.26 -5.94 -23.33
N ALA A 251 -17.98 -6.04 -23.03
CA ALA A 251 -17.48 -5.89 -21.67
C ALA A 251 -16.08 -5.29 -21.62
N VAL A 252 -15.79 -4.62 -20.51
CA VAL A 252 -14.46 -4.10 -20.13
C VAL A 252 -14.05 -4.75 -18.81
N PHE A 253 -12.86 -5.31 -18.76
CA PHE A 253 -12.19 -5.69 -17.52
C PHE A 253 -11.01 -4.75 -17.29
N ALA A 254 -11.04 -3.96 -16.22
CA ALA A 254 -9.95 -3.10 -15.82
C ALA A 254 -9.16 -3.74 -14.66
N ALA A 255 -7.85 -3.70 -14.76
CA ALA A 255 -6.94 -4.35 -13.79
C ALA A 255 -7.01 -3.73 -12.38
N ASN A 256 -7.65 -2.56 -12.22
CA ASN A 256 -8.04 -2.02 -10.92
C ASN A 256 -9.31 -1.16 -11.03
N ASP A 257 -9.90 -0.81 -9.88
CA ASP A 257 -11.14 -0.02 -9.81
C ASP A 257 -10.95 1.42 -10.29
N VAL A 258 -9.76 1.98 -10.07
CA VAL A 258 -9.44 3.35 -10.48
C VAL A 258 -9.46 3.47 -12.01
N MET A 259 -8.86 2.53 -12.73
CA MET A 259 -8.97 2.47 -14.19
C MET A 259 -10.41 2.16 -14.64
N ALA A 260 -11.16 1.33 -13.89
CA ALA A 260 -12.57 1.06 -14.19
C ALA A 260 -13.40 2.34 -14.12
N PHE A 261 -13.17 3.24 -13.19
CA PHE A 261 -13.86 4.55 -13.11
C PHE A 261 -13.55 5.44 -14.32
N GLY A 262 -12.28 5.45 -14.75
CA GLY A 262 -11.92 6.10 -16.02
C GLY A 262 -12.68 5.54 -17.22
N ALA A 263 -12.76 4.20 -17.31
CA ALA A 263 -13.50 3.52 -18.36
C ALA A 263 -15.01 3.85 -18.30
N LEU A 264 -15.63 3.83 -17.11
CA LEU A 264 -17.04 4.23 -16.92
C LEU A 264 -17.30 5.66 -17.39
N THR A 265 -16.38 6.56 -17.12
CA THR A 265 -16.47 7.97 -17.55
C THR A 265 -16.42 8.08 -19.07
N ALA A 266 -15.48 7.42 -19.73
CA ALA A 266 -15.36 7.42 -21.19
C ALA A 266 -16.57 6.82 -21.90
N LEU A 267 -17.10 5.69 -21.38
CA LEU A 267 -18.31 5.05 -21.92
C LEU A 267 -19.52 5.98 -21.80
N ARG A 268 -19.72 6.61 -20.64
CA ARG A 268 -20.83 7.55 -20.41
C ARG A 268 -20.76 8.75 -21.35
N GLU A 269 -19.59 9.34 -21.58
CA GLU A 269 -19.39 10.45 -22.48
C GLU A 269 -19.66 10.08 -23.94
N ALA A 270 -19.44 8.83 -24.30
CA ALA A 270 -19.80 8.28 -25.61
C ALA A 270 -21.28 7.86 -25.73
N GLY A 271 -22.09 8.09 -24.69
CA GLY A 271 -23.53 7.75 -24.69
C GLY A 271 -23.80 6.25 -24.50
N LEU A 272 -22.82 5.45 -24.06
CA LEU A 272 -22.97 4.03 -23.80
C LEU A 272 -23.40 3.78 -22.35
N SER A 273 -24.44 3.01 -22.16
CA SER A 273 -24.97 2.66 -20.85
C SER A 273 -24.28 1.44 -20.25
N VAL A 274 -23.95 1.52 -18.97
CA VAL A 274 -23.43 0.41 -18.18
C VAL A 274 -24.48 -0.02 -17.18
N PRO A 275 -24.89 -1.28 -17.14
CA PRO A 275 -24.35 -2.44 -17.86
C PRO A 275 -25.06 -2.76 -19.20
N GLU A 276 -26.05 -1.99 -19.65
CA GLU A 276 -26.98 -2.34 -20.74
C GLU A 276 -26.26 -2.52 -22.08
N ASP A 277 -25.33 -1.65 -22.44
CA ASP A 277 -24.54 -1.73 -23.67
C ASP A 277 -23.19 -2.40 -23.43
N VAL A 278 -22.54 -2.07 -22.30
CA VAL A 278 -21.21 -2.57 -21.95
C VAL A 278 -21.13 -2.91 -20.46
N SER A 279 -20.78 -4.13 -20.13
CA SER A 279 -20.44 -4.53 -18.76
C SER A 279 -19.06 -4.03 -18.37
N VAL A 280 -18.87 -3.59 -17.12
CA VAL A 280 -17.57 -3.16 -16.60
C VAL A 280 -17.24 -3.92 -15.31
N VAL A 281 -16.01 -4.45 -15.23
CA VAL A 281 -15.48 -5.13 -14.03
C VAL A 281 -14.18 -4.47 -13.65
N GLY A 282 -14.00 -4.21 -12.34
CA GLY A 282 -12.78 -3.70 -11.74
C GLY A 282 -12.00 -4.77 -10.97
N PHE A 283 -11.06 -4.29 -10.17
CA PHE A 283 -10.26 -5.09 -9.24
C PHE A 283 -9.84 -4.17 -8.09
N ASP A 284 -9.77 -4.62 -6.87
CA ASP A 284 -9.37 -4.05 -5.58
C ASP A 284 -10.54 -3.99 -4.58
N ASP A 285 -11.77 -3.73 -5.03
CA ASP A 285 -12.96 -3.46 -4.21
C ASP A 285 -12.75 -2.26 -3.27
N ILE A 286 -12.22 -1.16 -3.80
CA ILE A 286 -12.10 0.07 -3.03
C ILE A 286 -13.49 0.61 -2.68
N ARG A 287 -13.58 1.37 -1.57
CA ARG A 287 -14.87 1.89 -1.07
C ARG A 287 -15.72 2.58 -2.15
N ALA A 288 -15.07 3.31 -3.06
CA ALA A 288 -15.74 4.01 -4.15
C ALA A 288 -16.46 3.07 -5.12
N ALA A 289 -16.03 1.80 -5.26
CA ALA A 289 -16.65 0.82 -6.15
C ALA A 289 -18.12 0.55 -5.80
N SER A 290 -18.45 0.52 -4.50
CA SER A 290 -19.83 0.32 -4.06
C SER A 290 -20.70 1.57 -4.19
N LEU A 291 -20.11 2.75 -4.32
CA LEU A 291 -20.78 4.05 -4.42
C LEU A 291 -20.90 4.55 -5.87
N ALA A 292 -20.22 3.90 -6.82
CA ALA A 292 -20.29 4.23 -8.24
C ALA A 292 -21.70 4.06 -8.81
N HIS A 293 -21.97 4.66 -9.95
CA HIS A 293 -23.23 4.52 -10.68
C HIS A 293 -22.96 4.06 -12.13
N PRO A 294 -23.30 2.78 -12.43
CA PRO A 294 -23.82 1.74 -11.51
C PRO A 294 -22.74 1.30 -10.51
N PRO A 295 -23.12 0.68 -9.34
CA PRO A 295 -22.16 0.11 -8.41
C PRO A 295 -21.27 -0.93 -9.10
N LEU A 296 -19.95 -0.80 -8.95
CA LEU A 296 -18.97 -1.56 -9.72
C LEU A 296 -18.82 -2.99 -9.22
N THR A 297 -19.00 -3.96 -10.13
CA THR A 297 -18.57 -5.35 -9.95
C THR A 297 -17.05 -5.39 -9.96
N THR A 298 -16.44 -5.99 -8.95
CA THR A 298 -14.98 -5.95 -8.77
C THR A 298 -14.50 -7.14 -7.96
N VAL A 299 -13.20 -7.41 -8.00
CA VAL A 299 -12.55 -8.40 -7.14
C VAL A 299 -12.10 -7.74 -5.85
N HIS A 300 -12.59 -8.23 -4.72
CA HIS A 300 -12.11 -7.80 -3.40
C HIS A 300 -10.72 -8.36 -3.12
N GLN A 301 -9.76 -7.46 -2.91
CA GLN A 301 -8.44 -7.76 -2.35
C GLN A 301 -8.43 -7.40 -0.86
N PRO A 302 -7.93 -8.28 0.02
CA PRO A 302 -7.85 -7.99 1.45
C PRO A 302 -6.63 -7.09 1.76
N ALA A 303 -6.63 -5.85 1.26
CA ALA A 303 -5.51 -4.92 1.36
C ALA A 303 -5.03 -4.70 2.80
N TYR A 304 -5.98 -4.53 3.74
CA TYR A 304 -5.68 -4.43 5.17
C TYR A 304 -4.90 -5.65 5.67
N ASP A 305 -5.35 -6.86 5.34
CA ASP A 305 -4.71 -8.09 5.80
C ASP A 305 -3.35 -8.32 5.12
N VAL A 306 -3.17 -7.86 3.87
CA VAL A 306 -1.87 -7.85 3.19
C VAL A 306 -0.87 -7.00 3.96
N GLY A 307 -1.24 -5.75 4.29
CA GLY A 307 -0.40 -4.84 5.05
C GLY A 307 -0.07 -5.37 6.45
N ARG A 308 -1.10 -5.87 7.15
CA ARG A 308 -0.96 -6.46 8.49
C ARG A 308 -0.02 -7.66 8.47
N THR A 309 -0.19 -8.58 7.52
CA THR A 309 0.63 -9.81 7.40
C THR A 309 2.08 -9.49 7.05
N ALA A 310 2.33 -8.61 6.06
CA ALA A 310 3.68 -8.22 5.69
C ALA A 310 4.43 -7.57 6.87
N THR A 311 3.75 -6.70 7.63
CA THR A 311 4.33 -6.03 8.79
C THR A 311 4.59 -7.00 9.94
N ALA A 312 3.66 -7.92 10.23
CA ALA A 312 3.87 -8.92 11.27
C ALA A 312 5.06 -9.84 10.96
N GLN A 313 5.21 -10.29 9.70
CA GLN A 313 6.37 -11.06 9.25
C GLN A 313 7.69 -10.26 9.41
N LEU A 314 7.68 -9.00 8.97
CA LEU A 314 8.83 -8.10 9.09
C LEU A 314 9.28 -7.97 10.54
N LEU A 315 8.33 -7.67 11.44
CA LEU A 315 8.63 -7.45 12.86
C LEU A 315 9.02 -8.73 13.58
N GLN A 316 8.50 -9.88 13.17
CA GLN A 316 9.01 -11.16 13.66
C GLN A 316 10.48 -11.35 13.32
N TYR A 317 10.88 -11.02 12.08
CA TYR A 317 12.28 -11.08 11.66
C TYR A 317 13.14 -10.04 12.39
N VAL A 318 12.68 -8.80 12.50
CA VAL A 318 13.40 -7.71 13.19
C VAL A 318 13.66 -8.04 14.67
N THR A 319 12.67 -8.62 15.36
CA THR A 319 12.74 -8.87 16.81
C THR A 319 13.46 -10.15 17.17
N ARG A 320 13.38 -11.19 16.35
CA ARG A 320 13.92 -12.52 16.63
C ARG A 320 15.20 -12.84 15.87
N GLY A 321 15.50 -12.12 14.78
CA GLY A 321 16.60 -12.41 13.88
C GLY A 321 16.41 -13.68 13.04
N GLU A 322 15.21 -14.27 13.06
CA GLU A 322 14.88 -15.51 12.38
C GLU A 322 13.84 -15.24 11.28
N VAL A 323 14.10 -15.75 10.08
CA VAL A 323 13.10 -15.71 8.98
C VAL A 323 11.92 -16.59 9.38
N PRO A 324 10.67 -16.09 9.30
CA PRO A 324 9.49 -16.88 9.59
C PRO A 324 9.44 -18.16 8.74
N PRO A 325 8.91 -19.28 9.29
CA PRO A 325 8.83 -20.56 8.57
C PRO A 325 8.06 -20.47 7.24
N ALA A 326 7.03 -19.63 7.18
CA ALA A 326 6.34 -19.27 5.95
C ALA A 326 6.73 -17.86 5.55
N SER A 327 7.66 -17.73 4.61
CA SER A 327 8.09 -16.42 4.09
C SER A 327 7.09 -15.82 3.09
N ARG A 328 6.19 -16.63 2.53
CA ARG A 328 5.17 -16.22 1.57
C ARG A 328 3.76 -16.51 2.09
N HIS A 329 2.92 -15.47 2.09
CA HIS A 329 1.49 -15.56 2.37
C HIS A 329 0.71 -15.02 1.17
N THR A 330 -0.11 -15.90 0.58
CA THR A 330 -1.06 -15.53 -0.48
C THR A 330 -2.46 -15.54 0.11
N LEU A 331 -3.09 -14.36 0.14
CA LEU A 331 -4.42 -14.18 0.71
C LEU A 331 -5.50 -14.40 -0.36
N PRO A 332 -6.62 -15.05 -0.01
CA PRO A 332 -7.71 -15.31 -0.94
C PRO A 332 -8.40 -14.01 -1.36
N VAL A 333 -8.97 -14.04 -2.56
CA VAL A 333 -9.76 -12.94 -3.14
C VAL A 333 -11.18 -13.40 -3.43
N GLU A 334 -12.12 -12.46 -3.57
CA GLU A 334 -13.54 -12.74 -3.81
C GLU A 334 -14.10 -11.78 -4.86
N LEU A 335 -14.93 -12.29 -5.79
CA LEU A 335 -15.66 -11.42 -6.72
C LEU A 335 -16.90 -10.85 -6.03
N LYS A 336 -17.01 -9.53 -5.98
CA LYS A 336 -18.16 -8.76 -5.51
C LYS A 336 -19.00 -8.35 -6.70
N VAL A 337 -20.06 -9.14 -7.01
CA VAL A 337 -20.98 -8.84 -8.10
C VAL A 337 -21.92 -7.72 -7.67
N ARG A 338 -22.01 -6.66 -8.49
CA ARG A 338 -22.85 -5.48 -8.27
C ARG A 338 -23.65 -5.14 -9.55
N GLY A 339 -23.88 -3.84 -9.80
CA GLY A 339 -24.75 -3.35 -10.86
C GLY A 339 -24.09 -3.10 -12.22
N SER A 340 -22.76 -3.18 -12.33
CA SER A 340 -22.03 -2.82 -13.56
C SER A 340 -21.88 -3.95 -14.57
N THR A 341 -22.48 -5.12 -14.32
CA THR A 341 -22.43 -6.27 -15.23
C THR A 341 -23.81 -6.85 -15.46
N ALA A 342 -24.10 -7.24 -16.71
CA ALA A 342 -25.34 -7.89 -17.12
C ALA A 342 -25.08 -8.98 -18.16
N ARG A 343 -26.07 -9.81 -18.42
CA ARG A 343 -26.00 -10.77 -19.54
C ARG A 343 -25.86 -10.03 -20.86
N ARG A 344 -24.98 -10.51 -21.72
CA ARG A 344 -24.79 -9.99 -23.08
C ARG A 344 -26.17 -9.93 -23.80
N ARG A 345 -26.54 -8.74 -24.26
CA ARG A 345 -27.68 -8.61 -25.18
C ARG A 345 -27.25 -9.18 -26.52
N LEU A 346 -28.06 -10.12 -27.02
CA LEU A 346 -27.94 -10.55 -28.40
C LEU A 346 -28.48 -9.39 -29.27
N THR A 347 -27.65 -8.79 -30.10
CA THR A 347 -28.12 -7.88 -31.15
C THR A 347 -29.15 -8.64 -31.95
N ARG A 348 -30.41 -8.19 -31.93
CA ARG A 348 -31.39 -8.67 -32.88
C ARG A 348 -30.91 -8.24 -34.27
N THR A 349 -30.49 -9.19 -35.07
CA THR A 349 -30.29 -9.05 -36.52
C THR A 349 -31.60 -8.64 -37.18
#